data_b77509bcde5114138ccffd2b8c688700
#
_entry.id   b77509bcde5114138ccffd2b8c688700
#
_cell.length_a   1.000
_cell.length_b   1.000
_cell.length_c   1.000
_cell.angle_alpha   90.00
_cell.angle_beta   90.00
_cell.angle_gamma   90.00
#
_symmetry.space_group_name_H-M   'P 1'
#
loop_
_entity.id
_entity.type
_entity.pdbx_description
1 polymer ?
#
loop_
_entity_poly.entity_id
_entity_poly.type
_entity_poly.pdbx_seq_one_letter_code
_entity_poly.pdbx_strand_id
1 'polypeptide(L)'
;MNLIKISGLGRAIMHQQRAMELNGIEYTLDPKDSYDVVHINTLGLKSKHLAKKAKKAGKRVVYHAHSTQEDFRNSFIGSNLISGLFKKWICSCYRRGDVIVTPTEYSKSLIRGYGLTAPIYAVSNGIDLARYEPKENDREAFRKKFGLKDDDKVVISVGLYFERKGLLDFVQMAKDMPDYKFIWFGKTPLYSVPHKIRKAVKTKLPNLTFAGYVQPDELKQAYVGCDVYIFPTLEETEGIVLLEALAAKANVIVRDIPVFDWLNGGTDCYKAKDKDEFERMIKEIYEGKLPSLRENGRKAVENLSLIHISEP
;
A
#
# COMPACT_ATOMS: atom_id res chain seq x y z
N MET A 1 -14.88 10.61 11.58
CA MET A 1 -14.40 9.40 10.87
C MET A 1 -12.96 9.18 11.28
N ASN A 2 -12.62 8.01 11.82
CA ASN A 2 -11.29 7.77 12.39
C ASN A 2 -10.28 7.61 11.23
N LEU A 3 -9.31 8.54 11.11
CA LEU A 3 -8.32 8.57 10.01
C LEU A 3 -7.52 7.26 9.87
N ILE A 4 -7.39 6.50 10.95
CA ILE A 4 -6.71 5.19 10.94
C ILE A 4 -7.50 4.20 10.08
N LYS A 5 -8.84 4.17 10.17
CA LYS A 5 -9.67 3.20 9.43
C LYS A 5 -9.61 3.33 7.91
N ILE A 6 -9.25 4.50 7.39
CA ILE A 6 -9.15 4.78 5.94
C ILE A 6 -7.70 4.77 5.42
N SER A 7 -6.73 4.49 6.28
CA SER A 7 -5.31 4.42 5.93
C SER A 7 -4.85 3.00 5.60
N GLY A 8 -3.68 2.86 4.98
CA GLY A 8 -3.04 1.55 4.78
C GLY A 8 -2.85 0.79 6.09
N LEU A 9 -2.49 1.47 7.19
CA LEU A 9 -2.41 0.87 8.52
C LEU A 9 -3.76 0.30 8.99
N GLY A 10 -4.86 1.00 8.76
CA GLY A 10 -6.19 0.49 9.11
C GLY A 10 -6.55 -0.76 8.32
N ARG A 11 -6.19 -0.82 7.03
CA ARG A 11 -6.34 -2.03 6.21
C ARG A 11 -5.48 -3.18 6.72
N ALA A 12 -4.21 -2.94 7.04
CA ALA A 12 -3.33 -3.94 7.62
C ALA A 12 -3.91 -4.56 8.90
N ILE A 13 -4.44 -3.74 9.80
CA ILE A 13 -5.08 -4.22 11.03
C ILE A 13 -6.33 -5.07 10.72
N MET A 14 -7.15 -4.67 9.76
CA MET A 14 -8.32 -5.45 9.33
C MET A 14 -7.91 -6.79 8.72
N HIS A 15 -6.85 -6.84 7.93
CA HIS A 15 -6.31 -8.07 7.37
C HIS A 15 -5.79 -8.99 8.48
N GLN A 16 -5.07 -8.47 9.47
CA GLN A 16 -4.60 -9.24 10.63
C GLN A 16 -5.77 -9.85 11.42
N GLN A 17 -6.82 -9.07 11.70
CA GLN A 17 -8.03 -9.57 12.37
C GLN A 17 -8.67 -10.69 11.56
N ARG A 18 -8.81 -10.49 10.24
CA ARG A 18 -9.38 -11.49 9.35
C ARG A 18 -8.52 -12.77 9.29
N ALA A 19 -7.21 -12.63 9.25
CA ALA A 19 -6.30 -13.77 9.29
C ALA A 19 -6.45 -14.57 10.60
N MET A 20 -6.54 -13.90 11.75
CA MET A 20 -6.78 -14.56 13.05
C MET A 20 -8.11 -15.32 13.04
N GLU A 21 -9.21 -14.70 12.55
CA GLU A 21 -10.51 -15.35 12.44
C GLU A 21 -10.46 -16.61 11.56
N LEU A 22 -9.82 -16.52 10.38
CA LEU A 22 -9.71 -17.64 9.44
C LEU A 22 -8.92 -18.82 10.01
N ASN A 23 -7.99 -18.55 10.92
CA ASN A 23 -7.12 -19.55 11.55
C ASN A 23 -7.57 -19.94 12.98
N GLY A 24 -8.76 -19.53 13.40
CA GLY A 24 -9.31 -19.88 14.71
C GLY A 24 -8.52 -19.31 15.88
N ILE A 25 -7.76 -18.23 15.69
CA ILE A 25 -7.01 -17.56 16.75
C ILE A 25 -7.93 -16.59 17.47
N GLU A 26 -8.17 -16.82 18.76
CA GLU A 26 -8.95 -15.91 19.59
C GLU A 26 -8.19 -14.60 19.82
N TYR A 27 -8.88 -13.47 19.68
CA TYR A 27 -8.30 -12.17 19.97
C TYR A 27 -9.32 -11.21 20.58
N THR A 28 -8.82 -10.21 21.28
CA THR A 28 -9.61 -9.09 21.79
C THR A 28 -9.00 -7.76 21.37
N LEU A 29 -9.83 -6.74 21.28
CA LEU A 29 -9.41 -5.35 21.05
C LEU A 29 -9.41 -4.51 22.33
N ASP A 30 -9.89 -5.06 23.45
CA ASP A 30 -9.85 -4.37 24.74
C ASP A 30 -8.57 -4.75 25.50
N PRO A 31 -7.66 -3.81 25.77
CA PRO A 31 -6.43 -4.07 26.52
C PRO A 31 -6.66 -4.37 28.00
N LYS A 32 -7.91 -4.40 28.47
CA LYS A 32 -8.27 -4.79 29.85
C LYS A 32 -8.61 -6.28 29.95
N ASP A 33 -8.93 -6.93 28.85
CA ASP A 33 -9.21 -8.35 28.81
C ASP A 33 -7.96 -9.18 29.15
N SER A 34 -8.15 -10.46 29.41
CA SER A 34 -7.05 -11.40 29.57
C SER A 34 -6.43 -11.73 28.22
N TYR A 35 -5.12 -11.70 28.13
CA TYR A 35 -4.36 -12.08 26.93
C TYR A 35 -2.97 -12.60 27.31
N ASP A 36 -2.35 -13.39 26.47
CA ASP A 36 -0.99 -13.87 26.62
C ASP A 36 0.02 -13.10 25.79
N VAL A 37 -0.44 -12.60 24.63
CA VAL A 37 0.35 -11.84 23.68
C VAL A 37 -0.36 -10.53 23.36
N VAL A 38 0.38 -9.42 23.37
CA VAL A 38 -0.12 -8.15 22.82
C VAL A 38 0.56 -7.85 21.50
N HIS A 39 -0.25 -7.65 20.43
CA HIS A 39 0.22 -7.27 19.12
C HIS A 39 -0.04 -5.76 18.89
N ILE A 40 1.02 -4.97 18.76
CA ILE A 40 0.95 -3.51 18.69
C ILE A 40 1.27 -3.03 17.29
N ASN A 41 0.30 -2.36 16.69
CA ASN A 41 0.37 -1.82 15.30
C ASN A 41 0.66 -0.32 15.22
N THR A 42 0.67 0.40 16.34
CA THR A 42 0.74 1.86 16.34
C THR A 42 1.93 2.40 17.13
N LEU A 43 2.34 3.65 16.81
CA LEU A 43 3.54 4.31 17.35
C LEU A 43 3.23 5.34 18.45
N GLY A 44 2.02 5.30 19.03
CA GLY A 44 1.57 6.28 20.02
C GLY A 44 2.15 6.06 21.42
N LEU A 45 2.04 7.10 22.27
CA LEU A 45 2.40 7.00 23.69
C LEU A 45 1.60 5.91 24.41
N LYS A 46 0.31 5.74 24.07
CA LYS A 46 -0.54 4.66 24.61
C LYS A 46 0.01 3.27 24.25
N SER A 47 0.50 3.10 23.02
CA SER A 47 1.12 1.83 22.57
C SER A 47 2.39 1.50 23.36
N LYS A 48 3.22 2.52 23.59
CA LYS A 48 4.44 2.37 24.45
C LYS A 48 4.07 2.01 25.89
N HIS A 49 3.02 2.63 26.43
CA HIS A 49 2.53 2.33 27.77
C HIS A 49 1.98 0.91 27.87
N LEU A 50 1.16 0.49 26.88
CA LEU A 50 0.62 -0.87 26.79
C LEU A 50 1.73 -1.92 26.74
N ALA A 51 2.75 -1.73 25.88
CA ALA A 51 3.91 -2.62 25.81
C ALA A 51 4.61 -2.75 27.16
N LYS A 52 4.83 -1.61 27.86
CA LYS A 52 5.47 -1.62 29.21
C LYS A 52 4.61 -2.34 30.23
N LYS A 53 3.28 -2.13 30.22
CA LYS A 53 2.33 -2.81 31.14
C LYS A 53 2.32 -4.32 30.90
N ALA A 54 2.24 -4.75 29.62
CA ALA A 54 2.25 -6.16 29.23
C ALA A 54 3.52 -6.87 29.71
N LYS A 55 4.71 -6.30 29.47
CA LYS A 55 5.98 -6.87 29.94
C LYS A 55 6.06 -6.98 31.45
N LYS A 56 5.57 -5.97 32.21
CA LYS A 56 5.51 -6.04 33.68
C LYS A 56 4.59 -7.16 34.18
N ALA A 57 3.56 -7.51 33.40
CA ALA A 57 2.64 -8.60 33.68
C ALA A 57 3.12 -9.96 33.14
N GLY A 58 4.38 -10.08 32.69
CA GLY A 58 4.94 -11.32 32.15
C GLY A 58 4.38 -11.71 30.76
N LYS A 59 3.65 -10.82 30.08
CA LYS A 59 3.05 -11.08 28.77
C LYS A 59 4.03 -10.77 27.63
N ARG A 60 3.91 -11.49 26.50
CA ARG A 60 4.72 -11.27 25.30
C ARG A 60 4.23 -10.06 24.52
N VAL A 61 5.17 -9.36 23.88
CA VAL A 61 4.89 -8.17 23.07
C VAL A 61 5.40 -8.39 21.66
N VAL A 62 4.49 -8.45 20.70
CA VAL A 62 4.79 -8.37 19.25
C VAL A 62 4.60 -6.93 18.82
N TYR A 63 5.61 -6.33 18.21
CA TYR A 63 5.52 -4.98 17.67
C TYR A 63 5.53 -5.03 16.15
N HIS A 64 4.41 -4.64 15.52
CA HIS A 64 4.31 -4.61 14.05
C HIS A 64 4.85 -3.27 13.54
N ALA A 65 5.96 -3.34 12.82
CA ALA A 65 6.68 -2.20 12.30
C ALA A 65 6.19 -1.83 10.89
N HIS A 66 5.09 -1.09 10.84
CA HIS A 66 4.52 -0.57 9.58
C HIS A 66 5.22 0.66 9.02
N SER A 67 6.14 1.28 9.77
CA SER A 67 6.79 2.53 9.38
C SER A 67 8.30 2.42 9.48
N THR A 68 8.98 3.03 8.52
CA THR A 68 10.43 3.22 8.49
C THR A 68 10.78 4.70 8.42
N GLN A 69 12.04 5.07 8.61
CA GLN A 69 12.50 6.44 8.38
C GLN A 69 12.34 6.83 6.91
N GLU A 70 12.61 5.87 6.04
CA GLU A 70 12.59 6.00 4.58
C GLU A 70 11.16 6.29 4.10
N ASP A 71 10.18 5.52 4.56
CA ASP A 71 8.75 5.70 4.27
C ASP A 71 8.18 7.02 4.81
N PHE A 72 8.74 7.55 5.89
CA PHE A 72 8.31 8.83 6.46
C PHE A 72 8.76 10.04 5.63
N ARG A 73 9.91 9.93 4.94
CA ARG A 73 10.42 11.00 4.07
C ARG A 73 9.48 11.27 2.91
N ASN A 74 9.53 12.51 2.41
CA ASN A 74 8.73 12.96 1.25
C ASN A 74 7.21 12.71 1.40
N SER A 75 6.71 12.67 2.64
CA SER A 75 5.29 12.50 2.95
C SER A 75 4.62 13.83 3.31
N PHE A 76 5.09 14.50 4.35
CA PHE A 76 4.47 15.72 4.89
C PHE A 76 5.42 16.92 4.82
N ILE A 77 4.87 18.12 5.04
CA ILE A 77 5.68 19.32 5.20
C ILE A 77 6.66 19.11 6.38
N GLY A 78 7.95 19.30 6.12
CA GLY A 78 9.01 19.15 7.12
C GLY A 78 9.40 17.71 7.45
N SER A 79 8.78 16.68 6.85
CA SER A 79 9.09 15.27 7.14
C SER A 79 10.57 14.94 6.95
N ASN A 80 11.22 15.49 5.94
CA ASN A 80 12.65 15.26 5.68
C ASN A 80 13.54 15.83 6.81
N LEU A 81 13.21 17.02 7.33
CA LEU A 81 13.94 17.68 8.39
C LEU A 81 13.88 16.89 9.71
N ILE A 82 12.70 16.36 10.03
CA ILE A 82 12.47 15.65 11.31
C ILE A 82 12.62 14.13 11.17
N SER A 83 12.98 13.59 10.01
CA SER A 83 13.06 12.14 9.77
C SER A 83 14.00 11.41 10.72
N GLY A 84 15.12 12.05 11.12
CA GLY A 84 16.04 11.50 12.12
C GLY A 84 15.43 11.40 13.53
N LEU A 85 14.63 12.39 13.95
CA LEU A 85 13.87 12.33 15.19
C LEU A 85 12.78 11.27 15.12
N PHE A 86 12.10 11.16 13.98
CA PHE A 86 11.13 10.10 13.74
C PHE A 86 11.76 8.73 13.86
N LYS A 87 12.95 8.49 13.25
CA LYS A 87 13.71 7.25 13.41
C LYS A 87 13.96 6.92 14.89
N LYS A 88 14.46 7.88 15.67
CA LYS A 88 14.67 7.70 17.13
C LYS A 88 13.38 7.32 17.85
N TRP A 89 12.27 7.94 17.46
CA TRP A 89 10.94 7.66 18.02
C TRP A 89 10.49 6.24 17.73
N ILE A 90 10.49 5.81 16.45
CA ILE A 90 10.06 4.44 16.08
C ILE A 90 10.97 3.39 16.70
N CYS A 91 12.29 3.59 16.74
CA CYS A 91 13.20 2.71 17.44
C CYS A 91 12.85 2.57 18.94
N SER A 92 12.46 3.69 19.59
CA SER A 92 12.02 3.66 20.99
C SER A 92 10.71 2.90 21.22
N CYS A 93 9.88 2.78 20.17
CA CYS A 93 8.68 1.94 20.17
C CYS A 93 9.07 0.46 19.96
N TYR A 94 9.78 0.18 18.89
CA TYR A 94 10.13 -1.19 18.46
C TYR A 94 10.98 -1.95 19.47
N ARG A 95 11.90 -1.28 20.18
CA ARG A 95 12.67 -1.87 21.31
C ARG A 95 11.81 -2.44 22.43
N ARG A 96 10.51 -2.15 22.47
CA ARG A 96 9.58 -2.71 23.44
C ARG A 96 8.99 -4.05 23.02
N GLY A 97 9.12 -4.42 21.75
CA GLY A 97 8.76 -5.74 21.26
C GLY A 97 9.73 -6.81 21.78
N ASP A 98 9.22 -7.98 22.12
CA ASP A 98 10.02 -9.19 22.26
C ASP A 98 10.30 -9.79 20.89
N VAL A 99 9.38 -9.52 19.95
CA VAL A 99 9.46 -9.82 18.52
C VAL A 99 9.02 -8.58 17.75
N ILE A 100 9.66 -8.33 16.61
CA ILE A 100 9.28 -7.30 15.65
C ILE A 100 8.82 -8.00 14.39
N VAL A 101 7.66 -7.61 13.86
CA VAL A 101 7.15 -8.07 12.57
C VAL A 101 7.11 -6.88 11.61
N THR A 102 7.43 -7.08 10.36
CA THR A 102 7.37 -6.04 9.32
C THR A 102 6.97 -6.70 7.99
N PRO A 103 6.35 -5.97 7.02
CA PRO A 103 5.66 -6.66 5.93
C PRO A 103 6.55 -7.30 4.86
N THR A 104 7.79 -6.86 4.69
CA THR A 104 8.67 -7.35 3.61
C THR A 104 10.10 -7.58 4.08
N GLU A 105 10.89 -8.39 3.36
CA GLU A 105 12.33 -8.54 3.60
C GLU A 105 13.07 -7.20 3.41
N TYR A 106 12.60 -6.35 2.49
CA TYR A 106 13.13 -5.00 2.33
C TYR A 106 12.97 -4.17 3.61
N SER A 107 11.75 -4.04 4.14
CA SER A 107 11.50 -3.30 5.37
C SER A 107 12.21 -3.92 6.59
N LYS A 108 12.36 -5.25 6.63
CA LYS A 108 13.16 -5.97 7.62
C LYS A 108 14.63 -5.58 7.54
N SER A 109 15.20 -5.46 6.34
CA SER A 109 16.59 -5.05 6.15
C SER A 109 16.83 -3.63 6.68
N LEU A 110 15.91 -2.69 6.40
CA LEU A 110 15.97 -1.32 6.91
C LEU A 110 15.93 -1.29 8.45
N ILE A 111 14.98 -2.02 9.06
CA ILE A 111 14.77 -2.04 10.51
C ILE A 111 15.96 -2.72 11.22
N ARG A 112 16.58 -3.76 10.64
CA ARG A 112 17.84 -4.33 11.13
C ARG A 112 18.94 -3.27 11.21
N GLY A 113 19.05 -2.42 10.21
CA GLY A 113 19.99 -1.29 10.17
C GLY A 113 19.74 -0.22 11.26
N TYR A 114 18.65 -0.31 12.02
CA TYR A 114 18.36 0.61 13.13
C TYR A 114 18.97 0.17 14.47
N GLY A 115 19.69 -0.95 14.52
CA GLY A 115 20.35 -1.44 15.73
C GLY A 115 19.36 -1.92 16.80
N LEU A 116 18.31 -2.62 16.39
CA LEU A 116 17.37 -3.30 17.27
C LEU A 116 17.86 -4.73 17.56
N THR A 117 17.67 -5.19 18.79
CA THR A 117 18.18 -6.50 19.28
C THR A 117 17.12 -7.60 19.24
N ALA A 118 15.83 -7.24 19.23
CA ALA A 118 14.76 -8.21 19.12
C ALA A 118 14.77 -8.93 17.77
N PRO A 119 14.36 -10.20 17.69
CA PRO A 119 14.16 -10.90 16.40
C PRO A 119 13.20 -10.12 15.50
N ILE A 120 13.52 -10.04 14.20
CA ILE A 120 12.72 -9.35 13.21
C ILE A 120 12.30 -10.35 12.14
N TYR A 121 10.98 -10.47 11.91
CA TYR A 121 10.40 -11.35 10.90
C TYR A 121 9.70 -10.50 9.82
N ALA A 122 9.86 -10.91 8.57
CA ALA A 122 9.07 -10.39 7.45
C ALA A 122 7.81 -11.26 7.32
N VAL A 123 6.66 -10.64 7.53
CA VAL A 123 5.34 -11.29 7.38
C VAL A 123 4.44 -10.28 6.69
N SER A 124 4.00 -10.60 5.47
CA SER A 124 3.11 -9.74 4.68
C SER A 124 1.83 -9.38 5.46
N ASN A 125 1.26 -8.20 5.16
CA ASN A 125 -0.08 -7.86 5.66
C ASN A 125 -1.19 -8.72 5.03
N GLY A 126 -0.85 -9.46 3.99
CA GLY A 126 -1.73 -10.40 3.32
C GLY A 126 -2.83 -9.78 2.48
N ILE A 127 -3.51 -10.63 1.76
CA ILE A 127 -4.62 -10.27 0.87
C ILE A 127 -5.77 -11.25 0.99
N ASP A 128 -6.99 -10.76 1.09
CA ASP A 128 -8.21 -11.59 0.98
C ASP A 128 -8.55 -11.78 -0.49
N LEU A 129 -8.05 -12.87 -1.07
CA LEU A 129 -8.21 -13.16 -2.48
C LEU A 129 -9.68 -13.26 -2.91
N ALA A 130 -10.54 -13.83 -2.08
CA ALA A 130 -11.96 -13.99 -2.40
C ALA A 130 -12.66 -12.63 -2.52
N ARG A 131 -12.27 -11.65 -1.73
CA ARG A 131 -12.80 -10.29 -1.79
C ARG A 131 -12.48 -9.59 -3.11
N TYR A 132 -11.29 -9.87 -3.67
CA TYR A 132 -10.80 -9.22 -4.90
C TYR A 132 -11.06 -10.05 -6.16
N GLU A 133 -11.84 -11.14 -6.07
CA GLU A 133 -12.27 -11.87 -7.26
C GLU A 133 -13.09 -10.95 -8.18
N PRO A 134 -12.69 -10.79 -9.47
CA PRO A 134 -13.43 -9.97 -10.42
C PRO A 134 -14.86 -10.48 -10.63
N LYS A 135 -15.81 -9.55 -10.70
CA LYS A 135 -17.22 -9.83 -11.04
C LYS A 135 -17.53 -9.26 -12.41
N GLU A 136 -18.46 -9.91 -13.12
CA GLU A 136 -18.84 -9.57 -14.49
C GLU A 136 -19.15 -8.08 -14.70
N ASN A 137 -19.84 -7.45 -13.75
CA ASN A 137 -20.27 -6.06 -13.85
C ASN A 137 -19.26 -5.03 -13.26
N ASP A 138 -18.12 -5.47 -12.72
CA ASP A 138 -17.18 -4.55 -12.04
C ASP A 138 -16.62 -3.49 -13.03
N ARG A 139 -16.25 -3.90 -14.25
CA ARG A 139 -15.73 -2.98 -15.30
C ARG A 139 -16.78 -1.96 -15.73
N GLU A 140 -17.99 -2.42 -16.00
CA GLU A 140 -19.09 -1.54 -16.42
C GLU A 140 -19.45 -0.54 -15.32
N ALA A 141 -19.60 -0.99 -14.07
CA ALA A 141 -19.90 -0.15 -12.93
C ALA A 141 -18.85 0.96 -12.73
N PHE A 142 -17.57 0.62 -12.85
CA PHE A 142 -16.48 1.60 -12.77
C PHE A 142 -16.55 2.61 -13.92
N ARG A 143 -16.66 2.15 -15.16
CA ARG A 143 -16.68 3.03 -16.33
C ARG A 143 -17.89 3.97 -16.32
N LYS A 144 -19.06 3.46 -16.00
CA LYS A 144 -20.28 4.27 -15.85
C LYS A 144 -20.13 5.34 -14.78
N LYS A 145 -19.57 4.99 -13.61
CA LYS A 145 -19.37 5.94 -12.50
C LYS A 145 -18.48 7.11 -12.87
N PHE A 146 -17.44 6.87 -13.67
CA PHE A 146 -16.48 7.90 -14.07
C PHE A 146 -16.76 8.53 -15.45
N GLY A 147 -17.91 8.18 -16.08
CA GLY A 147 -18.30 8.70 -17.39
C GLY A 147 -17.33 8.31 -18.51
N LEU A 148 -16.72 7.14 -18.38
CA LEU A 148 -15.75 6.61 -19.34
C LEU A 148 -16.48 5.85 -20.45
N LYS A 149 -15.96 6.01 -21.67
CA LYS A 149 -16.41 5.23 -22.84
C LYS A 149 -15.70 3.88 -22.87
N ASP A 150 -16.22 2.94 -23.65
CA ASP A 150 -15.64 1.60 -23.76
C ASP A 150 -14.24 1.60 -24.41
N ASP A 151 -13.98 2.57 -25.30
CA ASP A 151 -12.72 2.76 -26.00
C ASP A 151 -11.74 3.70 -25.28
N ASP A 152 -12.14 4.33 -24.16
CA ASP A 152 -11.23 5.15 -23.36
C ASP A 152 -10.08 4.29 -22.80
N LYS A 153 -8.86 4.81 -22.93
CA LYS A 153 -7.63 4.22 -22.40
C LYS A 153 -7.42 4.67 -20.95
N VAL A 154 -7.68 3.79 -20.00
CA VAL A 154 -7.79 4.17 -18.58
C VAL A 154 -6.61 3.69 -17.77
N VAL A 155 -5.86 4.64 -17.21
CA VAL A 155 -4.73 4.43 -16.29
C VAL A 155 -5.12 4.89 -14.90
N ILE A 156 -4.97 4.03 -13.90
CA ILE A 156 -5.26 4.39 -12.52
C ILE A 156 -4.05 4.26 -11.60
N SER A 157 -4.06 4.99 -10.48
CA SER A 157 -3.15 4.81 -9.36
C SER A 157 -3.87 5.03 -8.04
N VAL A 158 -3.33 4.46 -6.96
CA VAL A 158 -3.91 4.55 -5.60
C VAL A 158 -2.86 4.96 -4.59
N GLY A 159 -3.12 6.03 -3.86
CA GLY A 159 -2.22 6.48 -2.81
C GLY A 159 -2.66 7.78 -2.14
N LEU A 160 -2.06 8.06 -1.00
CA LEU A 160 -2.18 9.37 -0.38
C LEU A 160 -1.44 10.42 -1.23
N TYR A 161 -1.80 11.68 -1.11
CA TYR A 161 -1.16 12.77 -1.84
C TYR A 161 0.24 13.08 -1.29
N PHE A 162 1.15 12.11 -1.41
CA PHE A 162 2.53 12.24 -1.01
C PHE A 162 3.46 12.22 -2.21
N GLU A 163 4.56 12.95 -2.11
CA GLU A 163 5.57 12.95 -3.17
C GLU A 163 6.13 11.55 -3.41
N ARG A 164 6.43 10.83 -2.32
CA ARG A 164 6.95 9.47 -2.40
C ARG A 164 6.00 8.47 -3.08
N LYS A 165 4.72 8.79 -3.22
CA LYS A 165 3.75 7.96 -3.96
C LYS A 165 3.80 8.16 -5.47
N GLY A 166 4.73 9.00 -5.97
CA GLY A 166 4.89 9.26 -7.40
C GLY A 166 3.80 10.14 -8.00
N LEU A 167 3.09 10.92 -7.18
CA LEU A 167 1.98 11.76 -7.63
C LEU A 167 2.43 12.81 -8.66
N LEU A 168 3.66 13.32 -8.55
CA LEU A 168 4.19 14.29 -9.53
C LEU A 168 4.38 13.64 -10.90
N ASP A 169 4.93 12.43 -10.95
CA ASP A 169 5.10 11.66 -12.18
C ASP A 169 3.73 11.34 -12.81
N PHE A 170 2.75 10.92 -11.99
CA PHE A 170 1.39 10.63 -12.44
C PHE A 170 0.73 11.83 -13.12
N VAL A 171 0.85 13.02 -12.51
CA VAL A 171 0.30 14.27 -13.10
C VAL A 171 1.06 14.66 -14.37
N GLN A 172 2.38 14.43 -14.41
CA GLN A 172 3.16 14.72 -15.61
C GLN A 172 2.80 13.77 -16.76
N MET A 173 2.67 12.46 -16.49
CA MET A 173 2.20 11.46 -17.47
C MET A 173 0.81 11.85 -18.04
N ALA A 174 -0.11 12.34 -17.20
CA ALA A 174 -1.41 12.80 -17.67
C ALA A 174 -1.31 13.99 -18.65
N LYS A 175 -0.30 14.86 -18.49
CA LYS A 175 -0.05 15.98 -19.44
C LYS A 175 0.58 15.48 -20.74
N ASP A 176 1.51 14.54 -20.64
CA ASP A 176 2.29 14.03 -21.77
C ASP A 176 1.47 13.03 -22.63
N MET A 177 0.36 12.49 -22.06
CA MET A 177 -0.50 11.48 -22.68
C MET A 177 -1.98 11.94 -22.72
N PRO A 178 -2.35 12.98 -23.48
CA PRO A 178 -3.69 13.58 -23.44
C PRO A 178 -4.82 12.64 -23.91
N ASP A 179 -4.51 11.62 -24.71
CA ASP A 179 -5.46 10.63 -25.22
C ASP A 179 -5.79 9.52 -24.19
N TYR A 180 -5.12 9.51 -23.04
CA TYR A 180 -5.33 8.54 -21.96
C TYR A 180 -6.10 9.19 -20.80
N LYS A 181 -6.97 8.45 -20.13
CA LYS A 181 -7.68 8.90 -18.93
C LYS A 181 -6.91 8.47 -17.69
N PHE A 182 -6.50 9.45 -16.88
CA PHE A 182 -5.76 9.21 -15.63
C PHE A 182 -6.66 9.46 -14.43
N ILE A 183 -6.77 8.48 -13.53
CA ILE A 183 -7.59 8.58 -12.32
C ILE A 183 -6.75 8.22 -11.10
N TRP A 184 -6.60 9.15 -10.17
CA TRP A 184 -5.92 8.94 -8.91
C TRP A 184 -6.93 8.74 -7.78
N PHE A 185 -6.82 7.63 -7.04
CA PHE A 185 -7.61 7.31 -5.86
C PHE A 185 -6.82 7.57 -4.59
N GLY A 186 -7.52 8.05 -3.56
CA GLY A 186 -6.96 8.43 -2.26
C GLY A 186 -6.93 9.94 -2.07
N LYS A 187 -6.78 10.36 -0.82
CA LYS A 187 -6.86 11.77 -0.45
C LYS A 187 -6.04 12.05 0.80
N THR A 188 -5.41 13.20 0.82
CA THR A 188 -4.73 13.78 2.00
C THR A 188 -5.17 15.24 2.14
N PRO A 189 -5.37 15.77 3.35
CA PRO A 189 -5.66 17.19 3.53
C PRO A 189 -4.54 18.06 2.91
N LEU A 190 -4.92 18.96 2.02
CA LEU A 190 -3.94 19.75 1.25
C LEU A 190 -3.07 20.66 2.09
N TYR A 191 -3.51 21.04 3.30
CA TYR A 191 -2.72 21.85 4.21
C TYR A 191 -1.51 21.10 4.80
N SER A 192 -1.53 19.76 4.82
CA SER A 192 -0.46 18.92 5.36
C SER A 192 0.62 18.53 4.35
N VAL A 193 0.40 18.81 3.06
CA VAL A 193 1.32 18.41 2.00
C VAL A 193 2.13 19.60 1.46
N PRO A 194 3.37 19.37 0.94
CA PRO A 194 4.20 20.40 0.35
C PRO A 194 3.49 21.16 -0.79
N HIS A 195 3.90 22.42 -1.02
CA HIS A 195 3.30 23.28 -2.03
C HIS A 195 3.28 22.64 -3.43
N LYS A 196 4.37 21.95 -3.85
CA LYS A 196 4.45 21.26 -5.15
C LYS A 196 3.37 20.19 -5.31
N ILE A 197 3.08 19.40 -4.26
CA ILE A 197 2.02 18.40 -4.25
C ILE A 197 0.64 19.05 -4.32
N ARG A 198 0.44 20.13 -3.54
CA ARG A 198 -0.80 20.92 -3.59
C ARG A 198 -1.07 21.50 -4.97
N LYS A 199 -0.03 22.01 -5.65
CA LYS A 199 -0.11 22.50 -7.02
C LYS A 199 -0.48 21.36 -7.98
N ALA A 200 0.15 20.20 -7.86
CA ALA A 200 -0.12 19.03 -8.69
C ALA A 200 -1.58 18.56 -8.57
N VAL A 201 -2.10 18.42 -7.33
CA VAL A 201 -3.50 18.01 -7.09
C VAL A 201 -4.51 19.02 -7.63
N LYS A 202 -4.15 20.31 -7.68
CA LYS A 202 -5.01 21.38 -8.24
C LYS A 202 -4.88 21.52 -9.76
N THR A 203 -4.03 20.74 -10.41
CA THR A 203 -3.90 20.76 -11.88
C THR A 203 -5.22 20.32 -12.50
N LYS A 204 -5.70 21.12 -13.46
CA LYS A 204 -6.92 20.84 -14.22
C LYS A 204 -6.54 20.41 -15.61
N LEU A 205 -6.76 19.15 -15.93
CA LEU A 205 -6.62 18.58 -17.28
C LEU A 205 -7.91 17.82 -17.61
N PRO A 206 -8.35 17.81 -18.88
CA PRO A 206 -9.58 17.13 -19.28
C PRO A 206 -9.50 15.60 -19.13
N ASN A 207 -8.29 15.08 -19.02
CA ASN A 207 -8.00 13.66 -18.89
C ASN A 207 -7.47 13.23 -17.51
N LEU A 208 -7.46 14.13 -16.50
CA LEU A 208 -6.97 13.85 -15.15
C LEU A 208 -8.07 14.02 -14.11
N THR A 209 -8.34 12.97 -13.35
CA THR A 209 -9.33 12.97 -12.26
C THR A 209 -8.68 12.57 -10.93
N PHE A 210 -8.90 13.38 -9.90
CA PHE A 210 -8.61 13.02 -8.50
C PHE A 210 -9.92 12.57 -7.84
N ALA A 211 -10.13 11.24 -7.78
CA ALA A 211 -11.37 10.64 -7.27
C ALA A 211 -11.53 10.78 -5.74
N GLY A 212 -10.42 11.07 -5.04
CA GLY A 212 -10.45 11.10 -3.57
C GLY A 212 -10.55 9.69 -2.97
N TYR A 213 -11.05 9.62 -1.74
CA TYR A 213 -11.32 8.33 -1.09
C TYR A 213 -12.60 7.72 -1.65
N VAL A 214 -12.55 6.46 -2.00
CA VAL A 214 -13.69 5.65 -2.42
C VAL A 214 -13.84 4.42 -1.51
N GLN A 215 -15.02 3.80 -1.49
CA GLN A 215 -15.23 2.58 -0.72
C GLN A 215 -14.41 1.41 -1.30
N PRO A 216 -14.05 0.41 -0.49
CA PRO A 216 -13.23 -0.72 -0.96
C PRO A 216 -13.80 -1.46 -2.17
N ASP A 217 -15.11 -1.63 -2.26
CA ASP A 217 -15.75 -2.30 -3.39
C ASP A 217 -15.67 -1.46 -4.68
N GLU A 218 -15.81 -0.15 -4.56
CA GLU A 218 -15.62 0.78 -5.68
C GLU A 218 -14.16 0.80 -6.17
N LEU A 219 -13.20 0.69 -5.22
CA LEU A 219 -11.79 0.60 -5.56
C LEU A 219 -11.47 -0.73 -6.26
N LYS A 220 -12.08 -1.84 -5.83
CA LYS A 220 -11.99 -3.12 -6.52
C LYS A 220 -12.52 -3.01 -7.96
N GLN A 221 -13.69 -2.37 -8.15
CA GLN A 221 -14.23 -2.12 -9.49
C GLN A 221 -13.28 -1.31 -10.36
N ALA A 222 -12.54 -0.34 -9.76
CA ALA A 222 -11.53 0.43 -10.49
C ALA A 222 -10.34 -0.42 -10.89
N TYR A 223 -9.84 -1.34 -10.05
CA TYR A 223 -8.78 -2.28 -10.42
C TYR A 223 -9.20 -3.20 -11.57
N VAL A 224 -10.43 -3.72 -11.54
CA VAL A 224 -10.96 -4.59 -12.59
C VAL A 224 -11.24 -3.80 -13.88
N GLY A 225 -11.77 -2.59 -13.73
CA GLY A 225 -12.25 -1.77 -14.84
C GLY A 225 -11.21 -0.94 -15.58
N CYS A 226 -10.05 -0.71 -14.96
CA CYS A 226 -8.95 -0.01 -15.63
C CYS A 226 -8.26 -0.91 -16.66
N ASP A 227 -7.56 -0.28 -17.58
CA ASP A 227 -6.74 -1.02 -18.53
C ASP A 227 -5.33 -1.24 -17.98
N VAL A 228 -4.79 -0.24 -17.27
CA VAL A 228 -3.47 -0.32 -16.60
C VAL A 228 -3.56 0.30 -15.20
N TYR A 229 -3.07 -0.41 -14.21
CA TYR A 229 -2.78 0.11 -12.88
C TYR A 229 -1.28 0.44 -12.79
N ILE A 230 -0.94 1.67 -12.48
CA ILE A 230 0.44 2.06 -12.24
C ILE A 230 0.69 2.33 -10.77
N PHE A 231 1.85 1.90 -10.27
CA PHE A 231 2.27 2.16 -8.91
C PHE A 231 3.64 2.85 -8.91
N PRO A 232 3.67 4.17 -9.20
CA PRO A 232 4.89 4.93 -9.42
C PRO A 232 5.56 5.37 -8.12
N THR A 233 5.27 4.67 -7.01
CA THR A 233 5.79 4.99 -5.68
C THR A 233 7.32 4.92 -5.65
N LEU A 234 7.95 5.83 -4.89
CA LEU A 234 9.40 5.92 -4.72
C LEU A 234 9.89 5.20 -3.47
N GLU A 235 8.98 4.92 -2.54
CA GLU A 235 9.29 4.25 -1.27
C GLU A 235 8.02 3.63 -0.66
N GLU A 236 8.14 2.40 -0.18
CA GLU A 236 7.07 1.63 0.47
C GLU A 236 7.63 0.70 1.54
N THR A 237 6.78 0.27 2.45
CA THR A 237 7.07 -0.88 3.30
C THR A 237 6.53 -2.20 2.72
N GLU A 238 5.44 -2.16 1.95
CA GLU A 238 4.86 -3.28 1.18
C GLU A 238 4.02 -2.79 0.00
N GLY A 239 3.00 -1.96 0.28
CA GLY A 239 2.03 -1.51 -0.71
C GLY A 239 0.79 -2.41 -0.81
N ILE A 240 -0.05 -2.45 0.24
CA ILE A 240 -1.30 -3.26 0.25
C ILE A 240 -2.15 -3.03 -1.00
N VAL A 241 -2.22 -1.79 -1.50
CA VAL A 241 -2.97 -1.45 -2.72
C VAL A 241 -2.40 -2.12 -3.99
N LEU A 242 -1.11 -2.48 -3.98
CA LEU A 242 -0.52 -3.30 -5.04
C LEU A 242 -1.00 -4.74 -4.94
N LEU A 243 -1.02 -5.33 -3.72
CA LEU A 243 -1.57 -6.67 -3.50
C LEU A 243 -3.05 -6.74 -3.94
N GLU A 244 -3.83 -5.69 -3.63
CA GLU A 244 -5.23 -5.57 -4.06
C GLU A 244 -5.38 -5.53 -5.58
N ALA A 245 -4.54 -4.74 -6.27
CA ALA A 245 -4.56 -4.61 -7.73
C ALA A 245 -4.20 -5.95 -8.42
N LEU A 246 -3.14 -6.61 -7.95
CA LEU A 246 -2.75 -7.93 -8.45
C LEU A 246 -3.84 -8.97 -8.19
N ALA A 247 -4.40 -8.97 -6.98
CA ALA A 247 -5.51 -9.87 -6.61
C ALA A 247 -6.78 -9.63 -7.45
N ALA A 248 -7.05 -8.41 -7.85
CA ALA A 248 -8.16 -8.05 -8.74
C ALA A 248 -7.84 -8.23 -10.23
N LYS A 249 -6.72 -8.89 -10.56
CA LYS A 249 -6.27 -9.12 -11.95
C LYS A 249 -6.11 -7.81 -12.75
N ALA A 250 -5.61 -6.74 -12.13
CA ALA A 250 -5.22 -5.55 -12.87
C ALA A 250 -3.95 -5.83 -13.70
N ASN A 251 -3.78 -5.13 -14.82
CA ASN A 251 -2.50 -5.14 -15.55
C ASN A 251 -1.58 -4.09 -14.91
N VAL A 252 -0.51 -4.54 -14.25
CA VAL A 252 0.24 -3.74 -13.28
C VAL A 252 1.60 -3.32 -13.81
N ILE A 253 1.93 -2.03 -13.66
CA ILE A 253 3.28 -1.50 -13.80
C ILE A 253 3.70 -0.89 -12.45
N VAL A 254 4.77 -1.39 -11.85
CA VAL A 254 5.35 -0.84 -10.61
C VAL A 254 6.63 -0.08 -10.91
N ARG A 255 7.03 0.83 -10.00
CA ARG A 255 8.39 1.35 -10.04
C ARG A 255 9.39 0.25 -9.69
N ASP A 256 10.51 0.20 -10.42
CA ASP A 256 11.60 -0.73 -10.15
C ASP A 256 12.39 -0.27 -8.91
N ILE A 257 11.95 -0.72 -7.74
CA ILE A 257 12.53 -0.41 -6.42
C ILE A 257 12.59 -1.66 -5.54
N PRO A 258 13.55 -1.75 -4.61
CA PRO A 258 13.86 -2.98 -3.86
C PRO A 258 12.68 -3.61 -3.10
N VAL A 259 11.71 -2.83 -2.66
CA VAL A 259 10.52 -3.37 -1.97
C VAL A 259 9.69 -4.31 -2.85
N PHE A 260 9.82 -4.22 -4.18
CA PHE A 260 9.11 -5.06 -5.17
C PHE A 260 10.01 -6.14 -5.81
N ASP A 261 11.17 -6.45 -5.21
CA ASP A 261 12.06 -7.50 -5.74
C ASP A 261 11.45 -8.91 -5.67
N TRP A 262 10.40 -9.09 -4.87
CA TRP A 262 9.62 -10.33 -4.82
C TRP A 262 8.73 -10.56 -6.05
N LEU A 263 8.51 -9.56 -6.91
CA LEU A 263 7.82 -9.65 -8.18
C LEU A 263 8.82 -9.78 -9.33
N ASN A 264 8.55 -10.67 -10.28
CA ASN A 264 9.36 -10.87 -11.47
C ASN A 264 8.88 -9.93 -12.59
N GLY A 265 9.73 -8.96 -12.97
CA GLY A 265 9.45 -8.05 -14.08
C GLY A 265 9.26 -8.80 -15.41
N GLY A 266 8.23 -8.45 -16.17
CA GLY A 266 7.88 -9.13 -17.43
C GLY A 266 7.16 -10.48 -17.26
N THR A 267 6.99 -10.97 -16.03
CA THR A 267 6.25 -12.20 -15.71
C THR A 267 5.04 -11.93 -14.85
N ASP A 268 5.23 -11.31 -13.67
CA ASP A 268 4.16 -11.05 -12.70
C ASP A 268 3.56 -9.65 -12.90
N CYS A 269 4.42 -8.70 -13.22
CA CYS A 269 4.08 -7.31 -13.50
C CYS A 269 5.14 -6.70 -14.43
N TYR A 270 4.93 -5.47 -14.86
CA TYR A 270 5.97 -4.67 -15.49
C TYR A 270 6.70 -3.80 -14.45
N LYS A 271 7.99 -3.54 -14.64
CA LYS A 271 8.80 -2.70 -13.77
C LYS A 271 9.38 -1.54 -14.57
N ALA A 272 9.14 -0.30 -14.14
CA ALA A 272 9.60 0.93 -14.77
C ALA A 272 10.52 1.71 -13.82
N LYS A 273 11.68 2.15 -14.28
CA LYS A 273 12.64 2.90 -13.48
C LYS A 273 12.25 4.35 -13.27
N ASP A 274 11.61 4.95 -14.27
CA ASP A 274 11.24 6.37 -14.28
C ASP A 274 9.92 6.60 -15.04
N LYS A 275 9.51 7.87 -15.10
CA LYS A 275 8.29 8.31 -15.77
C LYS A 275 8.23 7.90 -17.24
N ASP A 276 9.35 8.03 -17.96
CA ASP A 276 9.41 7.79 -19.40
C ASP A 276 9.23 6.30 -19.72
N GLU A 277 9.79 5.42 -18.87
CA GLU A 277 9.54 3.97 -18.97
C GLU A 277 8.09 3.60 -18.65
N PHE A 278 7.44 4.26 -17.65
CA PHE A 278 6.00 4.07 -17.42
C PHE A 278 5.19 4.44 -18.67
N GLU A 279 5.44 5.60 -19.27
CA GLU A 279 4.74 6.04 -20.49
C GLU A 279 4.94 5.08 -21.65
N ARG A 280 6.17 4.63 -21.87
CA ARG A 280 6.50 3.67 -22.91
C ARG A 280 5.73 2.36 -22.69
N MET A 281 5.78 1.78 -21.50
CA MET A 281 5.11 0.52 -21.20
C MET A 281 3.58 0.63 -21.26
N ILE A 282 2.99 1.75 -20.82
CA ILE A 282 1.56 2.00 -20.99
C ILE A 282 1.19 1.97 -22.47
N LYS A 283 1.94 2.66 -23.35
CA LYS A 283 1.68 2.68 -24.80
C LYS A 283 1.83 1.28 -25.39
N GLU A 284 2.90 0.56 -25.06
CA GLU A 284 3.18 -0.79 -25.58
C GLU A 284 2.12 -1.82 -25.16
N ILE A 285 1.54 -1.69 -23.96
CA ILE A 285 0.40 -2.51 -23.51
C ILE A 285 -0.83 -2.27 -24.39
N TYR A 286 -1.16 -1.01 -24.66
CA TYR A 286 -2.31 -0.67 -25.52
C TYR A 286 -2.11 -1.04 -26.98
N GLU A 287 -0.88 -1.00 -27.46
CA GLU A 287 -0.51 -1.41 -28.82
C GLU A 287 -0.42 -2.94 -28.97
N GLY A 288 -0.62 -3.71 -27.89
CA GLY A 288 -0.50 -5.15 -27.88
C GLY A 288 0.94 -5.68 -28.03
N LYS A 289 1.95 -4.79 -27.88
CA LYS A 289 3.37 -5.17 -27.93
C LYS A 289 3.85 -5.87 -26.66
N LEU A 290 3.22 -5.54 -25.52
CA LEU A 290 3.43 -6.19 -24.25
C LEU A 290 2.22 -7.04 -23.90
N PRO A 291 2.40 -8.35 -23.54
CA PRO A 291 1.31 -9.24 -23.21
C PRO A 291 0.62 -8.84 -21.90
N SER A 292 -0.62 -9.29 -21.71
CA SER A 292 -1.32 -9.15 -20.45
C SER A 292 -0.71 -10.06 -19.39
N LEU A 293 -0.33 -9.50 -18.22
CA LEU A 293 0.23 -10.26 -17.09
C LEU A 293 -0.80 -10.46 -15.95
N ARG A 294 -2.07 -10.21 -16.19
CA ARG A 294 -3.15 -10.22 -15.20
C ARG A 294 -3.23 -11.50 -14.37
N GLU A 295 -3.19 -12.66 -15.03
CA GLU A 295 -3.28 -13.96 -14.36
C GLU A 295 -2.00 -14.29 -13.58
N ASN A 296 -0.85 -13.98 -14.14
CA ASN A 296 0.43 -14.20 -13.46
C ASN A 296 0.58 -13.32 -12.23
N GLY A 297 0.19 -12.03 -12.33
CA GLY A 297 0.15 -11.12 -11.20
C GLY A 297 -0.75 -11.62 -10.08
N ARG A 298 -1.93 -12.18 -10.43
CA ARG A 298 -2.83 -12.82 -9.46
C ARG A 298 -2.14 -14.01 -8.77
N LYS A 299 -1.50 -14.90 -9.52
CA LYS A 299 -0.77 -16.05 -8.98
C LYS A 299 0.35 -15.63 -8.03
N ALA A 300 1.06 -14.54 -8.33
CA ALA A 300 2.15 -14.05 -7.49
C ALA A 300 1.70 -13.69 -6.07
N VAL A 301 0.43 -13.31 -5.87
CA VAL A 301 -0.11 -12.97 -4.54
C VAL A 301 -0.90 -14.11 -3.88
N GLU A 302 -1.04 -15.27 -4.49
CA GLU A 302 -1.76 -16.42 -3.92
C GLU A 302 -1.10 -16.89 -2.61
N ASN A 303 0.23 -16.97 -2.58
CA ASN A 303 1.00 -17.35 -1.39
C ASN A 303 0.97 -16.26 -0.30
N LEU A 304 0.48 -15.06 -0.59
CA LEU A 304 0.27 -13.98 0.36
C LEU A 304 -1.20 -13.93 0.84
N SER A 305 -2.00 -14.95 0.53
CA SER A 305 -3.37 -15.06 1.04
C SER A 305 -3.39 -15.08 2.57
N LEU A 306 -4.41 -14.44 3.17
CA LEU A 306 -4.62 -14.43 4.62
C LEU A 306 -4.75 -15.83 5.23
N ILE A 307 -5.08 -16.83 4.43
CA ILE A 307 -5.15 -18.24 4.86
C ILE A 307 -3.74 -18.82 5.02
N HIS A 308 -2.79 -18.48 4.13
CA HIS A 308 -1.43 -19.04 4.14
C HIS A 308 -0.43 -18.28 5.02
N ILE A 309 -0.67 -17.01 5.32
CA ILE A 309 0.24 -16.18 6.13
C ILE A 309 0.43 -16.69 7.56
N SER A 310 -0.48 -17.49 8.06
CA SER A 310 -0.49 -18.04 9.41
C SER A 310 -0.02 -19.49 9.49
N GLU A 311 0.37 -20.11 8.40
CA GLU A 311 1.01 -21.41 8.42
C GLU A 311 2.47 -21.25 8.90
N PRO A 312 2.91 -22.08 9.86
CA PRO A 312 4.26 -22.01 10.43
C PRO A 312 5.36 -22.40 9.43
#